data_8ea57d70c5bf9822def5a9618625a1ae
#
_entry.id   8ea57d70c5bf9822def5a9618625a1ae
#
_cell.length_a   1.000
_cell.length_b   1.000
_cell.length_c   1.000
_cell.angle_alpha   90.00
_cell.angle_beta   90.00
_cell.angle_gamma   90.00
#
_symmetry.space_group_name_H-M   'P 1'
#
loop_
_entity.id
_entity.type
_entity.pdbx_description
1 polymer ?
#
loop_
_entity_poly.entity_id
_entity_poly.type
_entity_poly.pdbx_seq_one_letter_code
_entity_poly.pdbx_strand_id
1 'polypeptide(L)'
;MSEEKKINDQQESGSPEQLSLNDDRRVKVLSPGTLVAKRFFRNRLAVVGLTILAVMFIFSFIGGLISPYGQDEVFYRDDIQLKEYAAMSENTEYRYLVADGQEFGTILQAQLTLHMGKDDSFSYKGVTYDVTEEGDSLYSVSSGGRLLAIAYKDIISSNDPSQKFGFNFSFSSLKAHANGEAEFTAGGKTYTLDEDSVMLNGEEIAYISRFVIQSKVSGTVISKDFKERVQQAVENGETEYTYVNDAGQEREIKLEYNPAKYQWSIKEGTSTRVFDAYSFPDSAHWLGTDKNGMDMLTRLMYGGRVSLMIGFIVVIISAALGVVLGGVSGYFGGWVDNLIMRIVDIFYCIPSTPLIIILGAAMDGMRVDPQIRMLYLMLISGFLGWPGIARLVRGQILSLREQEFMTATEACGISVSRRIFRHLIPNVIPQLIVNCTMSLGSTIITEATLSFLGLGVKFPFASWGNIMNDVSNSYVLTSYWFIWIPAGICLMLTVLGFNFVGDGLRDAFDPKMKR
;
A
#
# COMPACT_ATOMS: atom_id res chain seq x y z
N MET A 1 -22.05 76.36 -68.24
CA MET A 1 -20.90 76.63 -67.34
C MET A 1 -21.11 76.03 -65.98
N SER A 2 -21.33 74.70 -65.91
CA SER A 2 -21.51 73.95 -64.62
C SER A 2 -21.25 72.42 -64.71
N GLU A 3 -20.73 71.89 -65.81
CA GLU A 3 -20.41 70.48 -65.93
C GLU A 3 -18.90 70.17 -66.08
N GLU A 4 -18.08 71.15 -66.44
CA GLU A 4 -16.60 70.94 -66.57
C GLU A 4 -15.86 70.99 -65.23
N LYS A 5 -16.49 71.41 -64.14
CA LYS A 5 -15.86 71.50 -62.82
C LYS A 5 -15.97 70.25 -61.95
N LYS A 6 -16.75 69.22 -62.36
CA LYS A 6 -16.93 67.97 -61.67
C LYS A 6 -16.07 66.78 -62.15
N ILE A 7 -15.36 66.95 -63.27
CA ILE A 7 -14.50 65.91 -63.88
C ILE A 7 -13.03 66.04 -63.43
N ASN A 8 -12.59 67.18 -62.88
CA ASN A 8 -11.23 67.36 -62.43
C ASN A 8 -10.94 66.99 -60.95
N ASP A 9 -11.99 66.71 -60.13
CA ASP A 9 -11.79 66.32 -58.73
C ASP A 9 -11.81 64.77 -58.49
N GLN A 10 -11.86 63.96 -59.57
CA GLN A 10 -11.83 62.50 -59.50
C GLN A 10 -10.53 61.82 -59.99
N GLN A 11 -9.50 62.60 -60.35
CA GLN A 11 -8.24 62.07 -60.88
C GLN A 11 -7.03 62.25 -59.95
N GLU A 12 -7.21 62.70 -58.72
CA GLU A 12 -6.09 62.81 -57.72
C GLU A 12 -6.13 61.80 -56.58
N SER A 13 -6.69 60.63 -56.78
CA SER A 13 -6.61 59.54 -55.79
C SER A 13 -6.08 58.25 -56.40
N GLY A 14 -4.74 58.10 -56.46
CA GLY A 14 -4.20 56.79 -56.85
C GLY A 14 -2.80 56.79 -57.48
N SER A 15 -1.91 57.66 -57.10
CA SER A 15 -0.49 57.35 -57.31
C SER A 15 -0.04 56.33 -56.28
N PRO A 16 0.54 55.18 -56.69
CA PRO A 16 1.17 54.27 -55.72
C PRO A 16 2.29 55.06 -55.05
N GLU A 17 2.25 55.26 -53.73
CA GLU A 17 3.35 55.73 -52.92
C GLU A 17 4.61 54.95 -53.34
N GLN A 18 5.47 55.58 -54.17
CA GLN A 18 6.80 55.06 -54.41
C GLN A 18 7.51 55.11 -53.07
N LEU A 19 7.59 53.95 -52.41
CA LEU A 19 8.41 53.77 -51.23
C LEU A 19 9.84 54.12 -51.55
N SER A 20 10.25 55.33 -51.15
CA SER A 20 11.63 55.80 -51.23
C SER A 20 12.54 54.83 -50.51
N LEU A 21 13.69 54.50 -51.09
CA LEU A 21 14.72 53.66 -50.45
C LEU A 21 15.20 54.19 -49.07
N ASN A 22 14.82 55.44 -48.76
CA ASN A 22 15.11 56.15 -47.51
C ASN A 22 13.91 56.26 -46.58
N ASP A 23 12.83 55.50 -46.81
CA ASP A 23 11.73 55.42 -45.84
C ASP A 23 12.21 54.72 -44.58
N ASP A 24 12.52 55.52 -43.55
CA ASP A 24 12.96 55.08 -42.20
C ASP A 24 11.87 54.37 -41.41
N ARG A 25 10.85 53.80 -42.04
CA ARG A 25 10.01 52.74 -41.44
C ARG A 25 10.87 51.51 -41.29
N ARG A 26 11.79 51.57 -40.30
CA ARG A 26 12.59 50.43 -39.86
C ARG A 26 11.65 49.29 -39.54
N VAL A 27 11.58 48.33 -40.43
CA VAL A 27 11.04 47.00 -40.07
C VAL A 27 11.84 46.60 -38.85
N LYS A 28 11.20 46.64 -37.65
CA LYS A 28 11.84 46.22 -36.42
C LYS A 28 12.32 44.80 -36.66
N VAL A 29 13.61 44.63 -36.89
CA VAL A 29 14.23 43.30 -37.02
C VAL A 29 14.11 42.65 -35.67
N LEU A 30 13.10 41.78 -35.54
CA LEU A 30 12.87 41.01 -34.32
C LEU A 30 14.06 40.07 -34.11
N SER A 31 14.56 39.99 -32.89
CA SER A 31 15.59 39.00 -32.58
C SER A 31 15.10 37.59 -32.91
N PRO A 32 15.97 36.65 -33.30
CA PRO A 32 15.56 35.26 -33.59
C PRO A 32 14.72 34.64 -32.49
N GLY A 33 15.04 34.90 -31.22
CA GLY A 33 14.26 34.37 -30.07
C GLY A 33 12.85 34.95 -29.98
N THR A 34 12.66 36.27 -30.27
CA THR A 34 11.33 36.88 -30.26
C THR A 34 10.46 36.38 -31.42
N LEU A 35 11.07 36.05 -32.55
CA LEU A 35 10.38 35.42 -33.68
C LEU A 35 9.88 34.03 -33.33
N VAL A 36 10.72 33.22 -32.72
CA VAL A 36 10.37 31.88 -32.25
C VAL A 36 9.25 31.97 -31.22
N ALA A 37 9.37 32.82 -30.21
CA ALA A 37 8.33 33.03 -29.19
C ALA A 37 7.00 33.44 -29.84
N LYS A 38 7.00 34.41 -30.77
CA LYS A 38 5.79 34.86 -31.46
C LYS A 38 5.13 33.73 -32.26
N ARG A 39 5.91 32.87 -32.92
CA ARG A 39 5.40 31.71 -33.66
C ARG A 39 4.83 30.65 -32.70
N PHE A 40 5.53 30.37 -31.62
CA PHE A 40 5.09 29.42 -30.59
C PHE A 40 3.73 29.82 -30.00
N PHE A 41 3.58 31.06 -29.53
CA PHE A 41 2.31 31.51 -28.93
C PHE A 41 1.16 31.66 -29.96
N ARG A 42 1.45 31.63 -31.26
CA ARG A 42 0.43 31.56 -32.31
C ARG A 42 -0.10 30.16 -32.54
N ASN A 43 0.64 29.13 -32.14
CA ASN A 43 0.19 27.73 -32.18
C ASN A 43 -0.73 27.42 -30.98
N ARG A 44 -2.02 27.22 -31.23
CA ARG A 44 -3.03 26.98 -30.18
C ARG A 44 -2.71 25.75 -29.35
N LEU A 45 -2.25 24.65 -29.97
CA LEU A 45 -1.91 23.42 -29.26
C LEU A 45 -0.72 23.62 -28.34
N ALA A 46 0.29 24.37 -28.77
CA ALA A 46 1.45 24.71 -27.94
C ALA A 46 1.04 25.53 -26.70
N VAL A 47 0.13 26.48 -26.85
CA VAL A 47 -0.40 27.28 -25.74
C VAL A 47 -1.21 26.41 -24.78
N VAL A 48 -2.07 25.52 -25.28
CA VAL A 48 -2.80 24.55 -24.45
C VAL A 48 -1.81 23.66 -23.68
N GLY A 49 -0.80 23.11 -24.34
CA GLY A 49 0.24 22.30 -23.69
C GLY A 49 0.98 23.06 -22.60
N LEU A 50 1.37 24.32 -22.88
CA LEU A 50 2.03 25.18 -21.90
C LEU A 50 1.14 25.47 -20.69
N THR A 51 -0.16 25.70 -20.92
CA THR A 51 -1.13 25.92 -19.84
C THR A 51 -1.29 24.67 -18.98
N ILE A 52 -1.43 23.49 -19.60
CA ILE A 52 -1.49 22.22 -18.88
C ILE A 52 -0.24 22.04 -18.00
N LEU A 53 0.96 22.22 -18.57
CA LEU A 53 2.20 22.10 -17.82
C LEU A 53 2.27 23.12 -16.68
N ALA A 54 1.90 24.39 -16.92
CA ALA A 54 1.89 25.41 -15.88
C ALA A 54 0.98 25.00 -14.71
N VAL A 55 -0.22 24.50 -15.00
CA VAL A 55 -1.15 23.98 -13.96
C VAL A 55 -0.52 22.79 -13.23
N MET A 56 0.08 21.84 -13.94
CA MET A 56 0.72 20.67 -13.33
C MET A 56 1.92 21.03 -12.46
N PHE A 57 2.72 22.04 -12.88
CA PHE A 57 3.82 22.55 -12.07
C PHE A 57 3.31 23.28 -10.81
N ILE A 58 2.31 24.14 -10.94
CA ILE A 58 1.69 24.80 -9.77
C ILE A 58 1.12 23.75 -8.81
N PHE A 59 0.37 22.79 -9.32
CA PHE A 59 -0.19 21.70 -8.53
C PHE A 59 0.90 20.94 -7.77
N SER A 60 1.98 20.56 -8.45
CA SER A 60 3.02 19.70 -7.87
C SER A 60 3.97 20.44 -6.93
N PHE A 61 4.34 21.70 -7.20
CA PHE A 61 5.34 22.42 -6.42
C PHE A 61 4.73 23.36 -5.39
N ILE A 62 3.57 23.95 -5.67
CA ILE A 62 2.88 24.88 -4.78
C ILE A 62 1.77 24.17 -4.00
N GLY A 63 1.04 23.24 -4.62
CA GLY A 63 -0.05 22.51 -4.00
C GLY A 63 0.34 21.86 -2.68
N GLY A 64 1.47 21.16 -2.64
CA GLY A 64 1.98 20.54 -1.43
C GLY A 64 2.33 21.50 -0.28
N LEU A 65 2.53 22.80 -0.58
CA LEU A 65 2.75 23.85 0.43
C LEU A 65 1.42 24.40 0.99
N ILE A 66 0.34 24.24 0.23
CA ILE A 66 -1.00 24.70 0.60
C ILE A 66 -1.76 23.58 1.32
N SER A 67 -1.39 22.33 1.08
CA SER A 67 -1.99 21.18 1.76
C SER A 67 -1.89 21.34 3.28
N PRO A 68 -2.96 21.09 4.04
CA PRO A 68 -2.92 21.08 5.50
C PRO A 68 -2.11 19.91 6.06
N TYR A 69 -1.81 18.91 5.23
CA TYR A 69 -1.15 17.66 5.62
C TYR A 69 0.29 17.59 5.15
N GLY A 70 1.15 16.95 5.97
CA GLY A 70 2.55 16.69 5.65
C GLY A 70 2.71 15.56 4.61
N GLN A 71 3.87 15.54 3.94
CA GLN A 71 4.18 14.50 2.96
C GLN A 71 4.21 13.09 3.58
N ASP A 72 4.66 12.99 4.84
CA ASP A 72 4.89 11.73 5.54
C ASP A 72 3.85 11.52 6.67
N GLU A 73 2.79 12.31 6.68
CA GLU A 73 1.75 12.24 7.71
C GLU A 73 0.86 11.04 7.46
N VAL A 74 0.70 10.22 8.51
CA VAL A 74 -0.06 8.98 8.50
C VAL A 74 -1.23 9.09 9.44
N PHE A 75 -2.42 8.81 8.94
CA PHE A 75 -3.66 8.81 9.70
C PHE A 75 -4.00 7.40 10.17
N TYR A 76 -4.62 7.35 11.34
CA TYR A 76 -5.00 6.11 12.00
C TYR A 76 -6.47 6.18 12.37
N ARG A 77 -7.12 5.03 12.36
CA ARG A 77 -8.44 4.83 12.93
C ARG A 77 -8.40 3.74 13.98
N ASP A 78 -9.31 3.83 14.93
CA ASP A 78 -9.52 2.75 15.88
C ASP A 78 -10.48 1.75 15.24
N ASP A 79 -10.07 0.49 15.16
CA ASP A 79 -10.85 -0.61 14.59
C ASP A 79 -11.00 -1.69 15.65
N ILE A 80 -12.22 -2.23 15.78
CA ILE A 80 -12.50 -3.32 16.73
C ILE A 80 -12.13 -4.62 16.05
N GLN A 81 -11.02 -5.21 16.46
CA GLN A 81 -10.62 -6.54 16.01
C GLN A 81 -11.13 -7.60 16.97
N LEU A 82 -11.94 -8.51 16.44
CA LEU A 82 -12.42 -9.68 17.18
C LEU A 82 -11.30 -10.73 17.26
N LYS A 83 -10.78 -10.98 18.46
CA LYS A 83 -9.78 -12.03 18.72
C LYS A 83 -10.41 -13.16 19.53
N GLU A 84 -10.01 -14.41 19.24
CA GLU A 84 -10.41 -15.55 20.07
C GLU A 84 -9.88 -15.35 21.49
N TYR A 85 -10.80 -15.21 22.43
CA TYR A 85 -10.52 -15.04 23.85
C TYR A 85 -10.67 -16.37 24.61
N ALA A 86 -11.77 -17.08 24.36
CA ALA A 86 -12.05 -18.33 25.00
C ALA A 86 -12.86 -19.25 24.07
N ALA A 87 -13.02 -20.49 24.48
CA ALA A 87 -13.91 -21.43 23.84
C ALA A 87 -14.73 -22.18 24.89
N MET A 88 -16.02 -22.36 24.61
CA MET A 88 -16.94 -23.10 25.48
C MET A 88 -17.43 -24.36 24.78
N SER A 89 -17.39 -25.47 25.47
CA SER A 89 -17.98 -26.72 25.02
C SER A 89 -18.91 -27.30 26.10
N GLU A 90 -20.04 -27.83 25.68
CA GLU A 90 -20.91 -28.58 26.57
C GLU A 90 -20.45 -30.03 26.62
N ASN A 91 -20.28 -30.56 27.84
CA ASN A 91 -19.97 -31.98 28.04
C ASN A 91 -21.26 -32.81 28.04
N THR A 92 -21.56 -33.40 26.90
CA THR A 92 -22.79 -34.24 26.73
C THR A 92 -22.56 -35.69 27.08
N GLU A 93 -21.31 -36.14 27.12
CA GLU A 93 -20.94 -37.52 27.38
C GLU A 93 -20.53 -37.75 28.84
N TYR A 94 -20.77 -38.96 29.36
CA TYR A 94 -20.29 -39.33 30.68
C TYR A 94 -18.79 -39.50 30.70
N ARG A 95 -18.15 -38.83 31.67
CA ARG A 95 -16.74 -39.07 32.03
C ARG A 95 -16.68 -40.01 33.22
N TYR A 96 -15.56 -40.73 33.34
CA TYR A 96 -15.34 -41.71 34.36
C TYR A 96 -14.13 -41.33 35.21
N LEU A 97 -14.31 -41.36 36.52
CA LEU A 97 -13.22 -41.21 37.49
C LEU A 97 -13.15 -42.49 38.33
N VAL A 98 -11.97 -43.10 38.34
CA VAL A 98 -11.73 -44.38 39.02
C VAL A 98 -11.20 -44.09 40.42
N ALA A 99 -11.71 -44.83 41.42
CA ALA A 99 -11.28 -44.72 42.80
C ALA A 99 -9.80 -45.13 42.95
N ASP A 100 -9.11 -44.50 43.92
CA ASP A 100 -7.70 -44.75 44.13
C ASP A 100 -7.42 -46.25 44.40
N GLY A 101 -6.49 -46.79 43.60
CA GLY A 101 -6.11 -48.21 43.70
C GLY A 101 -7.11 -49.21 43.12
N GLN A 102 -8.12 -48.77 42.38
CA GLN A 102 -9.10 -49.61 41.69
C GLN A 102 -8.87 -49.61 40.18
N GLU A 103 -9.45 -50.59 39.48
CA GLU A 103 -9.43 -50.66 38.01
C GLU A 103 -10.87 -50.66 37.46
N PHE A 104 -11.15 -49.76 36.52
CA PHE A 104 -12.43 -49.69 35.83
C PHE A 104 -12.20 -49.45 34.33
N GLY A 105 -12.00 -50.54 33.61
CA GLY A 105 -11.62 -50.50 32.18
C GLY A 105 -12.76 -50.08 31.25
N THR A 106 -12.44 -49.75 30.00
CA THR A 106 -13.39 -49.25 28.99
C THR A 106 -14.59 -50.17 28.72
N ILE A 107 -14.44 -51.48 28.87
CA ILE A 107 -15.56 -52.44 28.72
C ILE A 107 -16.57 -52.28 29.86
N LEU A 108 -16.10 -52.08 31.10
CA LEU A 108 -16.98 -51.83 32.24
C LEU A 108 -17.66 -50.47 32.13
N GLN A 109 -16.97 -49.46 31.60
CA GLN A 109 -17.54 -48.13 31.29
C GLN A 109 -18.69 -48.24 30.28
N ALA A 110 -18.50 -49.04 29.21
CA ALA A 110 -19.54 -49.27 28.21
C ALA A 110 -20.74 -50.06 28.80
N GLN A 111 -20.49 -51.07 29.66
CA GLN A 111 -21.57 -51.81 30.36
C GLN A 111 -22.33 -50.85 31.29
N LEU A 112 -21.63 -50.05 32.07
CA LEU A 112 -22.27 -49.04 32.93
C LEU A 112 -23.19 -48.13 32.13
N THR A 113 -22.71 -47.59 30.99
CA THR A 113 -23.52 -46.70 30.12
C THR A 113 -24.82 -47.34 29.64
N LEU A 114 -24.84 -48.64 29.41
CA LEU A 114 -26.03 -49.38 28.99
C LEU A 114 -27.05 -49.54 30.09
N HIS A 115 -26.63 -49.61 31.38
CA HIS A 115 -27.45 -49.88 32.54
C HIS A 115 -27.81 -48.62 33.36
N MET A 116 -27.06 -47.52 33.23
CA MET A 116 -27.38 -46.29 33.94
C MET A 116 -28.82 -45.80 33.69
N GLY A 117 -29.53 -45.50 34.77
CA GLY A 117 -30.92 -45.04 34.74
C GLY A 117 -31.94 -46.11 34.34
N LYS A 118 -31.52 -47.40 34.23
CA LYS A 118 -32.42 -48.55 33.91
C LYS A 118 -32.36 -49.64 34.91
N ASP A 119 -31.17 -50.04 35.34
CA ASP A 119 -30.94 -51.20 36.23
C ASP A 119 -30.02 -50.79 37.39
N ASP A 120 -30.30 -51.30 38.59
CA ASP A 120 -29.51 -50.98 39.77
C ASP A 120 -28.22 -51.83 39.87
N SER A 121 -28.04 -52.81 38.97
CA SER A 121 -26.80 -53.59 38.89
C SER A 121 -26.63 -54.28 37.54
N PHE A 122 -25.39 -54.59 37.19
CA PHE A 122 -25.05 -55.42 36.02
C PHE A 122 -23.99 -56.47 36.37
N SER A 123 -23.93 -57.54 35.60
CA SER A 123 -22.93 -58.59 35.79
C SER A 123 -21.99 -58.68 34.58
N TYR A 124 -20.67 -58.70 34.82
CA TYR A 124 -19.67 -58.93 33.81
C TYR A 124 -18.60 -59.92 34.28
N LYS A 125 -18.37 -60.98 33.51
CA LYS A 125 -17.43 -62.07 33.83
C LYS A 125 -17.64 -62.68 35.19
N GLY A 126 -18.91 -62.86 35.65
CA GLY A 126 -19.26 -63.45 36.91
C GLY A 126 -19.09 -62.54 38.12
N VAL A 127 -18.78 -61.26 37.94
CA VAL A 127 -18.72 -60.23 38.98
C VAL A 127 -19.95 -59.35 38.85
N THR A 128 -20.66 -59.11 39.97
CA THR A 128 -21.79 -58.16 40.02
C THR A 128 -21.31 -56.80 40.43
N TYR A 129 -21.80 -55.81 39.71
CA TYR A 129 -21.51 -54.35 39.88
C TYR A 129 -22.82 -53.67 40.23
N ASP A 130 -22.86 -53.02 41.37
CA ASP A 130 -24.02 -52.26 41.83
C ASP A 130 -23.90 -50.86 41.32
N VAL A 131 -24.95 -50.32 40.71
CA VAL A 131 -25.05 -48.99 40.16
C VAL A 131 -25.97 -48.16 41.02
N THR A 132 -25.46 -47.01 41.49
CA THR A 132 -26.26 -46.11 42.34
C THR A 132 -26.33 -44.78 41.70
N GLU A 133 -27.50 -44.20 41.52
CA GLU A 133 -27.69 -42.81 41.10
C GLU A 133 -27.48 -41.92 42.33
N GLU A 134 -26.41 -41.10 42.28
CA GLU A 134 -25.99 -40.23 43.38
C GLU A 134 -26.56 -38.80 43.26
N GLY A 135 -27.14 -38.51 42.13
CA GLY A 135 -27.75 -37.22 41.79
C GLY A 135 -27.89 -37.02 40.30
N ASP A 136 -28.33 -35.82 39.85
CA ASP A 136 -28.52 -35.55 38.42
C ASP A 136 -27.22 -35.78 37.64
N SER A 137 -27.28 -36.69 36.69
CA SER A 137 -26.16 -37.03 35.81
C SER A 137 -24.88 -37.52 36.52
N LEU A 138 -25.02 -38.05 37.76
CA LEU A 138 -23.94 -38.63 38.57
C LEU A 138 -24.29 -40.04 39.01
N TYR A 139 -23.50 -41.01 38.62
CA TYR A 139 -23.65 -42.41 39.00
C TYR A 139 -22.39 -42.94 39.68
N SER A 140 -22.55 -43.71 40.70
CA SER A 140 -21.47 -44.49 41.35
C SER A 140 -21.59 -45.97 41.03
N VAL A 141 -20.44 -46.64 40.93
CA VAL A 141 -20.36 -48.08 40.71
C VAL A 141 -19.55 -48.73 41.81
N SER A 142 -20.13 -49.74 42.43
CA SER A 142 -19.47 -50.52 43.47
C SER A 142 -19.49 -51.99 43.14
N SER A 143 -18.59 -52.76 43.77
CA SER A 143 -18.60 -54.20 43.71
C SER A 143 -18.14 -54.76 45.05
N GLY A 144 -18.95 -55.67 45.63
CA GLY A 144 -18.67 -56.23 46.95
C GLY A 144 -18.58 -55.18 48.06
N GLY A 145 -19.35 -54.10 47.97
CA GLY A 145 -19.37 -53.00 48.92
C GLY A 145 -18.19 -51.98 48.78
N ARG A 146 -17.35 -52.13 47.77
CA ARG A 146 -16.26 -51.16 47.49
C ARG A 146 -16.60 -50.30 46.30
N LEU A 147 -16.46 -48.95 46.44
CA LEU A 147 -16.63 -48.03 45.39
C LEU A 147 -15.48 -48.16 44.39
N LEU A 148 -15.79 -48.32 43.09
CA LEU A 148 -14.84 -48.57 42.03
C LEU A 148 -14.62 -47.30 41.17
N ALA A 149 -15.72 -46.67 40.75
CA ALA A 149 -15.68 -45.52 39.87
C ALA A 149 -16.96 -44.70 39.98
N ILE A 150 -16.90 -43.47 39.46
CA ILE A 150 -18.06 -42.63 39.21
C ILE A 150 -18.15 -42.28 37.74
N ALA A 151 -19.38 -42.10 37.23
CA ALA A 151 -19.69 -41.56 35.92
C ALA A 151 -20.44 -40.25 36.12
N TYR A 152 -19.97 -39.18 35.46
CA TYR A 152 -20.48 -37.85 35.68
C TYR A 152 -20.46 -37.03 34.38
N LYS A 153 -21.31 -36.02 34.29
CA LYS A 153 -21.31 -35.05 33.16
C LYS A 153 -20.78 -33.68 33.57
N ASP A 154 -21.03 -33.28 34.82
CA ASP A 154 -20.58 -31.97 35.30
C ASP A 154 -19.10 -32.01 35.66
N ILE A 155 -18.31 -31.11 35.10
CA ILE A 155 -16.85 -31.12 35.17
C ILE A 155 -16.37 -30.14 36.22
N ILE A 156 -15.45 -30.58 37.06
CA ILE A 156 -14.76 -29.74 38.02
C ILE A 156 -13.57 -29.10 37.34
N SER A 157 -13.58 -27.79 37.26
CA SER A 157 -12.49 -26.99 36.73
C SER A 157 -11.76 -26.24 37.85
N SER A 158 -10.46 -26.48 38.04
CA SER A 158 -9.65 -25.73 39.00
C SER A 158 -9.36 -24.31 38.52
N ASN A 159 -9.31 -23.36 39.44
CA ASN A 159 -8.83 -22.00 39.16
C ASN A 159 -7.31 -21.95 39.00
N ASP A 160 -6.58 -22.91 39.60
CA ASP A 160 -5.17 -23.11 39.37
C ASP A 160 -4.94 -24.29 38.42
N PRO A 161 -4.44 -24.08 37.19
CA PRO A 161 -4.20 -25.15 36.20
C PRO A 161 -3.21 -26.23 36.68
N SER A 162 -2.38 -25.93 37.68
CA SER A 162 -1.44 -26.89 38.26
C SER A 162 -2.07 -27.84 39.29
N GLN A 163 -3.25 -27.47 39.83
CA GLN A 163 -3.93 -28.22 40.86
C GLN A 163 -4.81 -29.34 40.26
N LYS A 164 -4.56 -30.57 40.70
CA LYS A 164 -5.38 -31.73 40.38
C LYS A 164 -6.12 -32.17 41.62
N PHE A 165 -7.43 -32.38 41.48
CA PHE A 165 -8.27 -32.89 42.55
C PHE A 165 -8.24 -34.42 42.59
N GLY A 166 -8.13 -35.01 43.79
CA GLY A 166 -8.20 -36.44 43.99
C GLY A 166 -9.63 -36.97 43.93
N PHE A 167 -9.77 -38.30 43.83
CA PHE A 167 -11.08 -38.98 43.70
C PHE A 167 -12.09 -38.55 44.77
N ASN A 168 -11.71 -38.56 46.05
CA ASN A 168 -12.61 -38.24 47.16
C ASN A 168 -13.13 -36.81 47.09
N PHE A 169 -12.28 -35.85 46.73
CA PHE A 169 -12.72 -34.47 46.53
C PHE A 169 -13.71 -34.35 45.37
N SER A 170 -13.35 -34.92 44.21
CA SER A 170 -14.18 -34.85 43.03
C SER A 170 -15.55 -35.54 43.22
N PHE A 171 -15.57 -36.68 43.88
CA PHE A 171 -16.84 -37.37 44.13
C PHE A 171 -17.72 -36.60 45.12
N SER A 172 -17.14 -36.15 46.26
CA SER A 172 -17.93 -35.42 47.27
C SER A 172 -18.44 -34.07 46.72
N SER A 173 -17.64 -33.34 45.95
CA SER A 173 -18.06 -32.07 45.37
C SER A 173 -19.16 -32.24 44.30
N LEU A 174 -19.02 -33.23 43.40
CA LEU A 174 -20.03 -33.51 42.39
C LEU A 174 -21.33 -34.01 43.03
N LYS A 175 -21.23 -34.82 44.08
CA LYS A 175 -22.42 -35.32 44.79
C LYS A 175 -23.14 -34.19 45.51
N ALA A 176 -22.42 -33.34 46.21
CA ALA A 176 -23.00 -32.19 46.90
C ALA A 176 -23.67 -31.21 45.89
N HIS A 177 -22.98 -30.94 44.77
CA HIS A 177 -23.52 -30.11 43.71
C HIS A 177 -24.80 -30.71 43.09
N ALA A 178 -24.79 -32.00 42.73
CA ALA A 178 -25.94 -32.68 42.12
C ALA A 178 -27.15 -32.75 43.06
N ASN A 179 -26.93 -32.75 44.38
CA ASN A 179 -27.99 -32.78 45.40
C ASN A 179 -28.35 -31.41 45.96
N GLY A 180 -27.68 -30.31 45.48
CA GLY A 180 -27.93 -28.96 45.98
C GLY A 180 -27.50 -28.73 47.43
N GLU A 181 -26.51 -29.48 47.93
CA GLU A 181 -25.97 -29.32 49.27
C GLU A 181 -25.04 -28.10 49.34
N ALA A 182 -25.18 -27.27 50.38
CA ALA A 182 -24.39 -26.07 50.55
C ALA A 182 -22.95 -26.33 51.04
N GLU A 183 -22.66 -27.50 51.59
CA GLU A 183 -21.33 -27.85 52.15
C GLU A 183 -21.02 -29.32 51.94
N PHE A 184 -19.73 -29.62 51.76
CA PHE A 184 -19.25 -31.01 51.74
C PHE A 184 -17.89 -31.13 52.41
N THR A 185 -17.52 -32.33 52.80
CA THR A 185 -16.24 -32.66 53.42
C THR A 185 -15.42 -33.58 52.53
N ALA A 186 -14.15 -33.22 52.29
CA ALA A 186 -13.19 -34.04 51.57
C ALA A 186 -11.78 -33.89 52.15
N GLY A 187 -11.08 -35.01 52.37
CA GLY A 187 -9.71 -34.96 52.88
C GLY A 187 -9.56 -34.29 54.25
N GLY A 188 -10.63 -34.31 55.09
CA GLY A 188 -10.61 -33.66 56.41
C GLY A 188 -10.80 -32.15 56.40
N LYS A 189 -11.14 -31.55 55.28
CA LYS A 189 -11.48 -30.13 55.11
C LYS A 189 -12.94 -29.99 54.74
N THR A 190 -13.60 -28.95 55.22
CA THR A 190 -14.97 -28.57 54.84
C THR A 190 -14.89 -27.50 53.75
N TYR A 191 -15.67 -27.69 52.71
CA TYR A 191 -15.82 -26.81 51.54
C TYR A 191 -17.26 -26.34 51.50
N THR A 192 -17.47 -25.11 51.09
CA THR A 192 -18.80 -24.56 50.82
C THR A 192 -19.04 -24.49 49.31
N LEU A 193 -20.28 -24.78 48.90
CA LEU A 193 -20.76 -24.61 47.53
C LEU A 193 -21.63 -23.37 47.48
N ASP A 194 -21.24 -22.44 46.58
CA ASP A 194 -22.01 -21.25 46.23
C ASP A 194 -22.40 -21.41 44.76
N GLU A 195 -23.64 -21.91 44.54
CA GLU A 195 -24.10 -22.38 43.22
C GLU A 195 -23.12 -23.39 42.61
N ASP A 196 -22.41 -23.00 41.55
CA ASP A 196 -21.44 -23.85 40.84
C ASP A 196 -20.00 -23.69 41.36
N SER A 197 -19.75 -22.79 42.31
CA SER A 197 -18.41 -22.51 42.83
C SER A 197 -18.11 -23.29 44.10
N VAL A 198 -16.94 -23.92 44.12
CA VAL A 198 -16.40 -24.58 45.30
C VAL A 198 -15.45 -23.66 46.04
N MET A 199 -15.81 -23.30 47.25
CA MET A 199 -15.08 -22.35 48.08
C MET A 199 -14.34 -23.07 49.23
N LEU A 200 -13.12 -22.59 49.52
CA LEU A 200 -12.35 -22.99 50.70
C LEU A 200 -11.90 -21.73 51.45
N ASN A 201 -12.35 -21.58 52.69
CA ASN A 201 -12.07 -20.40 53.53
C ASN A 201 -12.44 -19.06 52.86
N GLY A 202 -13.49 -19.04 52.04
CA GLY A 202 -13.93 -17.84 51.34
C GLY A 202 -13.22 -17.56 50.01
N GLU A 203 -12.30 -18.42 49.58
CA GLU A 203 -11.64 -18.34 48.28
C GLU A 203 -12.19 -19.41 47.33
N GLU A 204 -12.52 -19.03 46.09
CA GLU A 204 -12.94 -19.97 45.07
C GLU A 204 -11.74 -20.81 44.58
N ILE A 205 -11.84 -22.11 44.72
CA ILE A 205 -10.79 -23.06 44.33
C ILE A 205 -11.13 -23.86 43.09
N ALA A 206 -12.42 -24.04 42.82
CA ALA A 206 -12.92 -24.81 41.69
C ALA A 206 -14.34 -24.35 41.28
N TYR A 207 -14.69 -24.64 40.06
CA TYR A 207 -16.00 -24.40 39.47
C TYR A 207 -16.54 -25.69 38.87
N ILE A 208 -17.80 -26.01 39.14
CA ILE A 208 -18.49 -27.23 38.66
C ILE A 208 -19.50 -26.81 37.60
N SER A 209 -19.34 -27.27 36.38
CA SER A 209 -20.30 -26.97 35.33
C SER A 209 -20.26 -28.02 34.21
N ARG A 210 -21.40 -28.21 33.56
CA ARG A 210 -21.51 -28.96 32.31
C ARG A 210 -20.84 -28.25 31.16
N PHE A 211 -20.70 -26.94 31.26
CA PHE A 211 -20.02 -26.10 30.29
C PHE A 211 -18.55 -25.89 30.68
N VAL A 212 -17.66 -26.33 29.81
CA VAL A 212 -16.22 -26.15 29.98
C VAL A 212 -15.77 -24.95 29.18
N ILE A 213 -15.40 -23.88 29.87
CA ILE A 213 -14.86 -22.64 29.24
C ILE A 213 -13.36 -22.63 29.45
N GLN A 214 -12.61 -22.64 28.33
CA GLN A 214 -11.16 -22.63 28.32
C GLN A 214 -10.65 -21.36 27.66
N SER A 215 -9.69 -20.66 28.31
CA SER A 215 -9.01 -19.55 27.70
C SER A 215 -8.18 -20.01 26.50
N LYS A 216 -8.21 -19.22 25.42
CA LYS A 216 -7.32 -19.35 24.27
C LYS A 216 -6.11 -18.43 24.39
N VAL A 217 -6.12 -17.53 25.37
CA VAL A 217 -5.02 -16.61 25.67
C VAL A 217 -4.16 -17.24 26.78
N SER A 218 -2.88 -17.43 26.50
CA SER A 218 -1.95 -18.06 27.46
C SER A 218 -1.81 -17.21 28.72
N GLY A 219 -1.93 -17.86 29.88
CA GLY A 219 -1.77 -17.21 31.19
C GLY A 219 -2.98 -16.41 31.68
N THR A 220 -4.11 -16.44 30.95
CA THR A 220 -5.34 -15.76 31.37
C THR A 220 -6.26 -16.75 32.12
N VAL A 221 -6.63 -16.41 33.35
CA VAL A 221 -7.65 -17.08 34.12
C VAL A 221 -8.98 -16.40 33.81
N ILE A 222 -10.00 -17.20 33.48
CA ILE A 222 -11.33 -16.68 33.18
C ILE A 222 -12.11 -16.57 34.49
N SER A 223 -12.60 -15.35 34.78
CA SER A 223 -13.39 -15.10 36.00
C SER A 223 -14.72 -15.88 36.02
N LYS A 224 -15.25 -16.09 37.22
CA LYS A 224 -16.55 -16.74 37.45
C LYS A 224 -17.66 -15.96 36.72
N ASP A 225 -17.73 -14.65 36.95
CA ASP A 225 -18.75 -13.78 36.36
C ASP A 225 -18.76 -13.84 34.84
N PHE A 226 -17.57 -13.94 34.22
CA PHE A 226 -17.49 -14.11 32.78
C PHE A 226 -18.03 -15.47 32.32
N LYS A 227 -17.72 -16.57 33.06
CA LYS A 227 -18.22 -17.91 32.72
C LYS A 227 -19.75 -17.97 32.79
N GLU A 228 -20.34 -17.44 33.87
CA GLU A 228 -21.80 -17.38 34.08
C GLU A 228 -22.44 -16.51 32.98
N ARG A 229 -21.90 -15.36 32.66
CA ARG A 229 -22.44 -14.47 31.63
C ARG A 229 -22.40 -15.13 30.24
N VAL A 230 -21.31 -15.85 29.90
CA VAL A 230 -21.22 -16.60 28.64
C VAL A 230 -22.26 -17.71 28.59
N GLN A 231 -22.43 -18.48 29.68
CA GLN A 231 -23.42 -19.55 29.78
C GLN A 231 -24.84 -19.00 29.61
N GLN A 232 -25.19 -17.93 30.29
CA GLN A 232 -26.48 -17.25 30.17
C GLN A 232 -26.73 -16.74 28.75
N ALA A 233 -25.71 -16.16 28.10
CA ALA A 233 -25.81 -15.68 26.74
C ALA A 233 -26.09 -16.80 25.74
N VAL A 234 -25.44 -17.97 25.92
CA VAL A 234 -25.67 -19.14 25.07
C VAL A 234 -27.09 -19.73 25.31
N GLU A 235 -27.53 -19.82 26.56
CA GLU A 235 -28.88 -20.32 26.92
C GLU A 235 -29.97 -19.38 26.37
N ASN A 236 -29.73 -18.09 26.39
CA ASN A 236 -30.67 -17.07 25.86
C ASN A 236 -30.57 -16.94 24.32
N GLY A 237 -29.61 -17.58 23.65
CA GLY A 237 -29.39 -17.48 22.22
C GLY A 237 -28.78 -16.11 21.78
N GLU A 238 -28.15 -15.40 22.70
CA GLU A 238 -27.44 -14.15 22.39
C GLU A 238 -26.17 -14.46 21.61
N THR A 239 -25.91 -13.73 20.53
CA THR A 239 -24.69 -13.89 19.72
C THR A 239 -23.67 -12.79 19.98
N GLU A 240 -24.09 -11.66 20.55
CA GLU A 240 -23.24 -10.52 20.85
C GLU A 240 -23.73 -9.83 22.14
N TYR A 241 -22.81 -9.48 23.02
CA TYR A 241 -23.13 -8.73 24.26
C TYR A 241 -21.90 -7.94 24.73
N THR A 242 -22.14 -6.93 25.57
CA THR A 242 -21.08 -6.16 26.23
C THR A 242 -20.80 -6.73 27.61
N TYR A 243 -19.53 -6.92 27.94
CA TYR A 243 -19.05 -7.39 29.23
C TYR A 243 -18.08 -6.37 29.83
N VAL A 244 -18.21 -6.08 31.12
CA VAL A 244 -17.27 -5.24 31.87
C VAL A 244 -16.30 -6.14 32.60
N ASN A 245 -15.01 -6.08 32.25
CA ASN A 245 -14.00 -6.91 32.90
C ASN A 245 -13.65 -6.40 34.32
N ASP A 246 -12.85 -7.17 35.08
CA ASP A 246 -12.42 -6.83 36.44
C ASP A 246 -11.65 -5.51 36.55
N ALA A 247 -11.13 -4.99 35.43
CA ALA A 247 -10.48 -3.68 35.33
C ALA A 247 -11.46 -2.53 35.03
N GLY A 248 -12.77 -2.79 34.97
CA GLY A 248 -13.82 -1.80 34.66
C GLY A 248 -13.85 -1.38 33.18
N GLN A 249 -13.28 -2.17 32.26
CA GLN A 249 -13.28 -1.89 30.83
C GLN A 249 -14.43 -2.62 30.16
N GLU A 250 -15.22 -1.90 29.37
CA GLU A 250 -16.23 -2.49 28.50
C GLU A 250 -15.56 -3.23 27.33
N ARG A 251 -16.02 -4.47 27.08
CA ARG A 251 -15.55 -5.35 26.01
C ARG A 251 -16.75 -5.88 25.24
N GLU A 252 -16.70 -5.78 23.94
CA GLU A 252 -17.65 -6.47 23.07
C GLU A 252 -17.29 -7.94 22.98
N ILE A 253 -18.22 -8.83 23.31
CA ILE A 253 -18.07 -10.27 23.21
C ILE A 253 -18.99 -10.77 22.10
N LYS A 254 -18.42 -11.55 21.20
CA LYS A 254 -19.15 -12.22 20.12
C LYS A 254 -19.03 -13.73 20.27
N LEU A 255 -20.18 -14.42 20.24
CA LEU A 255 -20.29 -15.86 20.33
C LEU A 255 -20.56 -16.46 18.95
N GLU A 256 -19.71 -17.37 18.51
CA GLU A 256 -19.89 -18.09 17.24
C GLU A 256 -19.88 -19.60 17.50
N TYR A 257 -20.97 -20.29 17.17
CA TYR A 257 -21.02 -21.75 17.28
C TYR A 257 -20.30 -22.42 16.10
N ASN A 258 -19.39 -23.33 16.43
CA ASN A 258 -18.68 -24.13 15.44
C ASN A 258 -19.26 -25.56 15.45
N PRO A 259 -20.14 -25.96 14.52
CA PRO A 259 -20.78 -27.25 14.50
C PRO A 259 -19.82 -28.41 14.26
N ALA A 260 -18.67 -28.17 13.61
CA ALA A 260 -17.68 -29.24 13.37
C ALA A 260 -16.91 -29.64 14.62
N LYS A 261 -16.85 -28.74 15.62
CA LYS A 261 -16.16 -29.00 16.90
C LYS A 261 -17.10 -29.09 18.07
N TYR A 262 -18.40 -28.90 17.84
CA TYR A 262 -19.42 -28.82 18.93
C TYR A 262 -19.00 -27.82 20.02
N GLN A 263 -18.52 -26.64 19.59
CA GLN A 263 -17.90 -25.69 20.47
C GLN A 263 -18.30 -24.26 20.09
N TRP A 264 -18.53 -23.43 21.11
CA TRP A 264 -18.68 -21.98 20.93
C TRP A 264 -17.30 -21.32 20.96
N SER A 265 -17.01 -20.51 19.96
CA SER A 265 -15.87 -19.62 19.96
C SER A 265 -16.29 -18.28 20.55
N ILE A 266 -15.60 -17.84 21.59
CA ILE A 266 -15.84 -16.59 22.30
C ILE A 266 -14.77 -15.62 21.85
N LYS A 267 -15.20 -14.59 21.11
CA LYS A 267 -14.31 -13.56 20.57
C LYS A 267 -14.47 -12.27 21.35
N GLU A 268 -13.36 -11.68 21.75
CA GLU A 268 -13.32 -10.39 22.43
C GLU A 268 -12.93 -9.30 21.43
N GLY A 269 -13.73 -8.22 21.37
CA GLY A 269 -13.43 -7.01 20.61
C GLY A 269 -12.33 -6.20 21.32
N THR A 270 -11.19 -6.10 20.67
CA THR A 270 -10.10 -5.25 21.13
C THR A 270 -9.96 -4.07 20.18
N SER A 271 -10.10 -2.84 20.69
CA SER A 271 -9.79 -1.65 19.92
C SER A 271 -8.30 -1.65 19.57
N THR A 272 -8.00 -1.68 18.31
CA THR A 272 -6.63 -1.66 17.80
C THR A 272 -6.50 -0.47 16.86
N ARG A 273 -5.51 0.36 17.11
CA ARG A 273 -5.18 1.48 16.22
C ARG A 273 -4.54 0.95 14.94
N VAL A 274 -5.25 1.07 13.83
CA VAL A 274 -4.81 0.62 12.50
C VAL A 274 -4.61 1.82 11.59
N PHE A 275 -3.84 1.65 10.51
CA PHE A 275 -3.77 2.68 9.47
C PHE A 275 -5.17 2.94 8.91
N ASP A 276 -5.51 4.20 8.71
CA ASP A 276 -6.75 4.59 8.03
C ASP A 276 -6.62 4.36 6.51
N ALA A 277 -6.43 3.07 6.15
CA ALA A 277 -6.12 2.64 4.81
C ALA A 277 -7.35 2.63 3.91
N TYR A 278 -7.21 3.21 2.71
CA TYR A 278 -8.23 3.25 1.65
C TYR A 278 -9.57 3.86 2.09
N SER A 279 -9.55 4.81 3.02
CA SER A 279 -10.75 5.57 3.37
C SER A 279 -11.24 6.36 2.17
N PHE A 280 -12.56 6.33 1.95
CA PHE A 280 -13.18 7.03 0.83
C PHE A 280 -13.06 8.55 0.99
N PRO A 281 -13.14 9.29 -0.13
CA PRO A 281 -13.15 10.74 -0.12
C PRO A 281 -14.19 11.31 0.84
N ASP A 282 -13.75 12.20 1.73
CA ASP A 282 -14.58 12.90 2.72
C ASP A 282 -14.16 14.37 2.85
N SER A 283 -14.70 15.06 3.84
CA SER A 283 -14.42 16.49 4.11
C SER A 283 -12.99 16.73 4.61
N ALA A 284 -12.39 15.76 5.30
CA ALA A 284 -11.00 15.83 5.77
C ALA A 284 -10.03 15.42 4.65
N HIS A 285 -10.32 14.32 3.96
CA HIS A 285 -9.50 13.76 2.88
C HIS A 285 -10.25 13.80 1.55
N TRP A 286 -10.09 14.86 0.78
CA TRP A 286 -10.85 15.09 -0.47
C TRP A 286 -10.71 14.00 -1.53
N LEU A 287 -9.60 13.29 -1.54
CA LEU A 287 -9.38 12.11 -2.38
C LEU A 287 -9.14 10.85 -1.55
N GLY A 288 -9.61 10.83 -0.28
CA GLY A 288 -9.41 9.70 0.60
C GLY A 288 -7.96 9.48 1.02
N THR A 289 -7.66 8.27 1.50
CA THR A 289 -6.33 7.86 1.96
C THR A 289 -5.77 6.70 1.15
N ASP A 290 -4.44 6.56 1.14
CA ASP A 290 -3.76 5.43 0.51
C ASP A 290 -3.68 4.19 1.44
N LYS A 291 -3.01 3.13 0.99
CA LYS A 291 -2.79 1.90 1.78
C LYS A 291 -2.08 2.11 3.11
N ASN A 292 -1.33 3.19 3.26
CA ASN A 292 -0.56 3.51 4.46
C ASN A 292 -1.28 4.54 5.34
N GLY A 293 -2.52 4.90 5.00
CA GLY A 293 -3.28 5.93 5.72
C GLY A 293 -2.78 7.36 5.46
N MET A 294 -2.17 7.65 4.32
CA MET A 294 -1.71 8.99 3.94
C MET A 294 -2.73 9.67 3.05
N ASP A 295 -2.90 10.99 3.19
CA ASP A 295 -3.82 11.77 2.35
C ASP A 295 -3.46 11.69 0.87
N MET A 296 -4.43 11.25 0.07
CA MET A 296 -4.23 10.94 -1.34
C MET A 296 -3.97 12.18 -2.20
N LEU A 297 -4.64 13.30 -1.91
CA LEU A 297 -4.44 14.56 -2.64
C LEU A 297 -3.03 15.11 -2.40
N THR A 298 -2.57 15.10 -1.15
CA THR A 298 -1.22 15.50 -0.76
C THR A 298 -0.17 14.64 -1.46
N ARG A 299 -0.38 13.33 -1.48
CA ARG A 299 0.50 12.39 -2.19
C ARG A 299 0.55 12.63 -3.71
N LEU A 300 -0.57 13.01 -4.33
CA LEU A 300 -0.59 13.38 -5.76
C LEU A 300 0.25 14.62 -6.05
N MET A 301 0.17 15.63 -5.18
CA MET A 301 0.95 16.87 -5.31
C MET A 301 2.45 16.59 -5.16
N TYR A 302 2.86 15.97 -4.07
CA TYR A 302 4.27 15.62 -3.84
C TYR A 302 4.78 14.58 -4.85
N GLY A 303 3.94 13.62 -5.25
CA GLY A 303 4.26 12.64 -6.28
C GLY A 303 4.56 13.28 -7.64
N GLY A 304 3.77 14.29 -8.00
CA GLY A 304 4.03 15.09 -9.20
C GLY A 304 5.37 15.83 -9.16
N ARG A 305 5.70 16.41 -8.00
CA ARG A 305 7.00 17.07 -7.79
C ARG A 305 8.16 16.10 -8.03
N VAL A 306 8.08 14.89 -7.48
CA VAL A 306 9.12 13.87 -7.64
C VAL A 306 9.20 13.39 -9.10
N SER A 307 8.07 13.03 -9.74
CA SER A 307 8.05 12.57 -11.13
C SER A 307 8.59 13.63 -12.10
N LEU A 308 8.21 14.90 -11.93
CA LEU A 308 8.74 16.01 -12.75
C LEU A 308 10.22 16.22 -12.51
N MET A 309 10.70 16.24 -11.26
CA MET A 309 12.13 16.40 -10.95
C MET A 309 12.97 15.29 -11.59
N ILE A 310 12.51 14.03 -11.48
CA ILE A 310 13.20 12.89 -12.10
C ILE A 310 13.29 13.10 -13.62
N GLY A 311 12.18 13.45 -14.27
CA GLY A 311 12.14 13.72 -15.70
C GLY A 311 13.18 14.75 -16.13
N PHE A 312 13.21 15.91 -15.45
CA PHE A 312 14.16 16.99 -15.79
C PHE A 312 15.61 16.59 -15.53
N ILE A 313 15.93 16.02 -14.38
CA ILE A 313 17.30 15.63 -14.02
C ILE A 313 17.85 14.61 -15.02
N VAL A 314 17.06 13.59 -15.36
CA VAL A 314 17.44 12.55 -16.32
C VAL A 314 17.71 13.15 -17.70
N VAL A 315 16.84 14.02 -18.20
CA VAL A 315 17.01 14.65 -19.52
C VAL A 315 18.20 15.61 -19.53
N ILE A 316 18.43 16.38 -18.45
CA ILE A 316 19.59 17.28 -18.34
C ILE A 316 20.91 16.48 -18.38
N ILE A 317 21.01 15.38 -17.62
CA ILE A 317 22.21 14.52 -17.62
C ILE A 317 22.44 13.92 -19.01
N SER A 318 21.39 13.38 -19.62
CA SER A 318 21.46 12.80 -20.98
C SER A 318 21.86 13.83 -22.02
N ALA A 319 21.31 15.05 -21.93
CA ALA A 319 21.63 16.16 -22.83
C ALA A 319 23.08 16.64 -22.67
N ALA A 320 23.53 16.80 -21.42
CA ALA A 320 24.90 17.22 -21.15
C ALA A 320 25.93 16.25 -21.73
N LEU A 321 25.77 14.96 -21.44
CA LEU A 321 26.66 13.92 -21.98
C LEU A 321 26.57 13.82 -23.51
N GLY A 322 25.32 13.82 -24.03
CA GLY A 322 25.07 13.70 -25.47
C GLY A 322 25.61 14.88 -26.28
N VAL A 323 25.48 16.09 -25.76
CA VAL A 323 26.04 17.29 -26.41
C VAL A 323 27.57 17.26 -26.44
N VAL A 324 28.21 16.94 -25.34
CA VAL A 324 29.67 16.89 -25.27
C VAL A 324 30.23 15.79 -26.20
N LEU A 325 29.74 14.54 -26.03
CA LEU A 325 30.26 13.41 -26.81
C LEU A 325 29.87 13.50 -28.29
N GLY A 326 28.62 13.90 -28.59
CA GLY A 326 28.16 14.10 -29.96
C GLY A 326 28.87 15.28 -30.64
N GLY A 327 29.13 16.35 -29.85
CA GLY A 327 29.87 17.51 -30.31
C GLY A 327 31.32 17.19 -30.70
N VAL A 328 32.02 16.46 -29.84
CA VAL A 328 33.40 15.99 -30.09
C VAL A 328 33.42 15.03 -31.27
N SER A 329 32.54 14.06 -31.32
CA SER A 329 32.42 13.08 -32.40
C SER A 329 32.19 13.75 -33.76
N GLY A 330 31.19 14.62 -33.85
CA GLY A 330 30.85 15.31 -35.09
C GLY A 330 31.93 16.31 -35.58
N TYR A 331 32.64 16.95 -34.64
CA TYR A 331 33.68 17.91 -34.98
C TYR A 331 34.97 17.27 -35.48
N PHE A 332 35.52 16.31 -34.72
CA PHE A 332 36.80 15.70 -35.06
C PHE A 332 36.69 14.67 -36.21
N GLY A 333 35.59 13.92 -36.26
CA GLY A 333 35.43 12.89 -37.28
C GLY A 333 36.43 11.72 -37.12
N GLY A 334 36.64 10.96 -38.19
CA GLY A 334 37.66 9.93 -38.29
C GLY A 334 37.68 8.94 -37.15
N TRP A 335 38.84 8.74 -36.51
CA TRP A 335 39.01 7.75 -35.42
C TRP A 335 38.19 8.09 -34.17
N VAL A 336 38.14 9.40 -33.81
CA VAL A 336 37.39 9.87 -32.62
C VAL A 336 35.90 9.59 -32.78
N ASP A 337 35.37 9.88 -33.95
CA ASP A 337 33.99 9.61 -34.31
C ASP A 337 33.69 8.11 -34.25
N ASN A 338 34.53 7.28 -34.87
CA ASN A 338 34.38 5.84 -34.87
C ASN A 338 34.38 5.29 -33.44
N LEU A 339 35.28 5.73 -32.55
CA LEU A 339 35.36 5.27 -31.18
C LEU A 339 34.07 5.61 -30.41
N ILE A 340 33.64 6.88 -30.45
CA ILE A 340 32.44 7.34 -29.73
C ILE A 340 31.20 6.62 -30.27
N MET A 341 31.07 6.45 -31.58
CA MET A 341 29.94 5.76 -32.18
C MET A 341 29.92 4.26 -31.84
N ARG A 342 31.07 3.59 -31.70
CA ARG A 342 31.11 2.21 -31.18
C ARG A 342 30.62 2.13 -29.74
N ILE A 343 30.98 3.09 -28.90
CA ILE A 343 30.43 3.14 -27.54
C ILE A 343 28.90 3.35 -27.59
N VAL A 344 28.41 4.28 -28.42
CA VAL A 344 26.97 4.48 -28.64
C VAL A 344 26.28 3.18 -29.07
N ASP A 345 26.88 2.43 -30.02
CA ASP A 345 26.32 1.17 -30.50
C ASP A 345 26.26 0.11 -29.39
N ILE A 346 27.29 0.03 -28.54
CA ILE A 346 27.28 -0.86 -27.35
C ILE A 346 26.12 -0.51 -26.43
N PHE A 347 25.90 0.76 -26.12
CA PHE A 347 24.78 1.19 -25.27
C PHE A 347 23.43 0.85 -25.88
N TYR A 348 23.26 0.90 -27.20
CA TYR A 348 22.03 0.49 -27.87
C TYR A 348 21.79 -1.04 -27.83
N CYS A 349 22.85 -1.83 -27.73
CA CYS A 349 22.72 -3.29 -27.57
C CYS A 349 22.28 -3.70 -26.15
N ILE A 350 22.46 -2.82 -25.16
CA ILE A 350 22.06 -3.09 -23.78
C ILE A 350 20.57 -2.75 -23.61
N PRO A 351 19.72 -3.72 -23.26
CA PRO A 351 18.32 -3.45 -22.99
C PRO A 351 18.21 -2.63 -21.69
N SER A 352 17.95 -1.33 -21.80
CA SER A 352 17.96 -0.39 -20.68
C SER A 352 16.96 -0.74 -19.56
N THR A 353 15.73 -1.15 -19.93
CA THR A 353 14.70 -1.51 -18.95
C THR A 353 15.09 -2.71 -18.07
N PRO A 354 15.51 -3.87 -18.60
CA PRO A 354 16.03 -4.96 -17.79
C PRO A 354 17.21 -4.56 -16.91
N LEU A 355 18.13 -3.74 -17.42
CA LEU A 355 19.27 -3.28 -16.62
C LEU A 355 18.82 -2.45 -15.41
N ILE A 356 17.90 -1.51 -15.60
CA ILE A 356 17.36 -0.70 -14.50
C ILE A 356 16.60 -1.58 -13.49
N ILE A 357 15.87 -2.60 -13.96
CA ILE A 357 15.18 -3.58 -13.11
C ILE A 357 16.16 -4.32 -12.21
N ILE A 358 17.24 -4.85 -12.80
CA ILE A 358 18.28 -5.59 -12.05
C ILE A 358 18.96 -4.69 -11.02
N LEU A 359 19.32 -3.46 -11.40
CA LEU A 359 19.93 -2.50 -10.49
C LEU A 359 18.97 -2.07 -9.39
N GLY A 360 17.68 -1.87 -9.71
CA GLY A 360 16.63 -1.60 -8.74
C GLY A 360 16.47 -2.72 -7.71
N ALA A 361 16.43 -3.98 -8.17
CA ALA A 361 16.36 -5.16 -7.30
C ALA A 361 17.63 -5.33 -6.45
N ALA A 362 18.81 -5.04 -6.99
CA ALA A 362 20.06 -5.05 -6.23
C ALA A 362 20.06 -4.01 -5.11
N MET A 363 19.57 -2.79 -5.39
CA MET A 363 19.42 -1.74 -4.37
C MET A 363 18.42 -2.14 -3.27
N ASP A 364 17.34 -2.87 -3.62
CA ASP A 364 16.41 -3.42 -2.63
C ASP A 364 17.10 -4.48 -1.75
N GLY A 365 17.88 -5.38 -2.33
CA GLY A 365 18.65 -6.39 -1.61
C GLY A 365 19.68 -5.78 -0.64
N MET A 366 20.29 -4.66 -1.02
CA MET A 366 21.23 -3.90 -0.18
C MET A 366 20.53 -2.96 0.81
N ARG A 367 19.19 -2.86 0.82
CA ARG A 367 18.40 -1.95 1.66
C ARG A 367 18.87 -0.50 1.57
N VAL A 368 19.14 -0.03 0.35
CA VAL A 368 19.57 1.35 0.11
C VAL A 368 18.45 2.31 0.52
N ASP A 369 18.83 3.39 1.20
CA ASP A 369 17.91 4.44 1.61
C ASP A 369 17.08 4.97 0.42
N PRO A 370 15.76 5.20 0.58
CA PRO A 370 14.87 5.63 -0.49
C PRO A 370 15.32 6.90 -1.22
N GLN A 371 15.93 7.87 -0.53
CA GLN A 371 16.44 9.10 -1.16
C GLN A 371 17.65 8.82 -2.05
N ILE A 372 18.60 8.03 -1.55
CA ILE A 372 19.80 7.62 -2.28
C ILE A 372 19.41 6.76 -3.48
N ARG A 373 18.46 5.85 -3.30
CA ARG A 373 17.91 5.04 -4.38
C ARG A 373 17.33 5.90 -5.51
N MET A 374 16.51 6.89 -5.17
CA MET A 374 15.94 7.82 -6.14
C MET A 374 17.03 8.55 -6.91
N LEU A 375 18.08 9.02 -6.22
CA LEU A 375 19.23 9.67 -6.87
C LEU A 375 19.94 8.71 -7.84
N TYR A 376 20.21 7.48 -7.43
CA TYR A 376 20.86 6.49 -8.32
C TYR A 376 20.00 6.17 -9.55
N LEU A 377 18.68 6.03 -9.38
CA LEU A 377 17.79 5.82 -10.53
C LEU A 377 17.86 6.98 -11.53
N MET A 378 17.90 8.23 -11.05
CA MET A 378 18.07 9.41 -11.91
C MET A 378 19.42 9.38 -12.65
N LEU A 379 20.51 9.12 -11.94
CA LEU A 379 21.87 9.07 -12.52
C LEU A 379 21.99 7.96 -13.57
N ILE A 380 21.52 6.75 -13.24
CA ILE A 380 21.57 5.60 -14.15
C ILE A 380 20.71 5.86 -15.40
N SER A 381 19.47 6.32 -15.23
CA SER A 381 18.58 6.61 -16.34
C SER A 381 19.14 7.72 -17.24
N GLY A 382 19.69 8.78 -16.65
CA GLY A 382 20.35 9.85 -17.39
C GLY A 382 21.60 9.39 -18.12
N PHE A 383 22.40 8.53 -17.48
CA PHE A 383 23.58 7.93 -18.10
C PHE A 383 23.24 6.94 -19.22
N LEU A 384 22.09 6.30 -19.19
CA LEU A 384 21.65 5.41 -20.27
C LEU A 384 21.01 6.16 -21.46
N GLY A 385 20.52 7.39 -21.23
CA GLY A 385 19.79 8.18 -22.23
C GLY A 385 20.65 8.98 -23.21
N TRP A 386 21.95 9.21 -22.93
CA TRP A 386 22.82 10.09 -23.72
C TRP A 386 23.07 9.65 -25.18
N PRO A 387 23.06 8.33 -25.56
CA PRO A 387 23.44 7.90 -26.91
C PRO A 387 22.53 8.47 -28.00
N GLY A 388 21.23 8.58 -27.73
CA GLY A 388 20.26 9.17 -28.67
C GLY A 388 20.56 10.63 -28.97
N ILE A 389 20.84 11.40 -27.91
CA ILE A 389 21.19 12.81 -28.03
C ILE A 389 22.57 13.01 -28.71
N ALA A 390 23.54 12.16 -28.36
CA ALA A 390 24.87 12.23 -29.01
C ALA A 390 24.80 11.99 -30.53
N ARG A 391 23.99 10.99 -30.95
CA ARG A 391 23.79 10.72 -32.39
C ARG A 391 23.12 11.89 -33.12
N LEU A 392 22.12 12.52 -32.49
CA LEU A 392 21.45 13.71 -33.02
C LEU A 392 22.43 14.88 -33.15
N VAL A 393 23.15 15.21 -32.07
CA VAL A 393 24.12 16.34 -32.05
C VAL A 393 25.24 16.13 -33.05
N ARG A 394 25.79 14.90 -33.11
CA ARG A 394 26.80 14.53 -34.12
C ARG A 394 26.31 14.80 -35.54
N GLY A 395 25.09 14.34 -35.88
CA GLY A 395 24.52 14.54 -37.21
C GLY A 395 24.38 16.01 -37.57
N GLN A 396 23.95 16.84 -36.65
CA GLN A 396 23.85 18.29 -36.84
C GLN A 396 25.23 18.95 -37.00
N ILE A 397 26.21 18.59 -36.18
CA ILE A 397 27.55 19.19 -36.22
C ILE A 397 28.30 18.77 -37.49
N LEU A 398 28.16 17.57 -37.99
CA LEU A 398 28.72 17.15 -39.28
C LEU A 398 28.25 18.06 -40.42
N SER A 399 26.95 18.38 -40.46
CA SER A 399 26.38 19.27 -41.45
C SER A 399 26.84 20.73 -41.27
N LEU A 400 26.92 21.22 -40.03
CA LEU A 400 27.32 22.59 -39.73
C LEU A 400 28.81 22.84 -39.92
N ARG A 401 29.65 21.83 -39.70
CA ARG A 401 31.11 21.91 -39.86
C ARG A 401 31.53 22.23 -41.31
N GLU A 402 30.75 21.80 -42.28
CA GLU A 402 31.03 21.99 -43.71
C GLU A 402 30.56 23.35 -44.23
N GLN A 403 29.97 24.21 -43.39
CA GLN A 403 29.46 25.51 -43.80
C GLN A 403 30.57 26.58 -43.82
N GLU A 404 30.43 27.57 -44.71
CA GLU A 404 31.42 28.65 -44.97
C GLU A 404 31.83 29.40 -43.69
N PHE A 405 30.89 29.63 -42.75
CA PHE A 405 31.24 30.34 -41.52
C PHE A 405 32.24 29.55 -40.65
N MET A 406 32.24 28.25 -40.74
CA MET A 406 33.22 27.41 -40.03
C MET A 406 34.61 27.49 -40.63
N THR A 407 34.72 27.51 -41.96
CA THR A 407 35.97 27.77 -42.68
C THR A 407 36.53 29.14 -42.31
N ALA A 408 35.68 30.16 -42.24
CA ALA A 408 36.09 31.49 -41.81
C ALA A 408 36.62 31.52 -40.36
N THR A 409 35.97 30.78 -39.40
CA THR A 409 36.47 30.69 -38.02
C THR A 409 37.82 29.97 -37.92
N GLU A 410 38.08 29.04 -38.84
CA GLU A 410 39.35 28.32 -38.91
C GLU A 410 40.45 29.22 -39.46
N ALA A 411 40.17 29.94 -40.55
CA ALA A 411 41.10 30.93 -41.12
C ALA A 411 41.47 32.04 -40.13
N CYS A 412 40.54 32.43 -39.25
CA CYS A 412 40.77 33.42 -38.19
C CYS A 412 41.54 32.83 -36.97
N GLY A 413 41.96 31.56 -36.99
CA GLY A 413 42.73 30.95 -35.92
C GLY A 413 41.96 30.72 -34.61
N ILE A 414 40.62 30.66 -34.64
CA ILE A 414 39.79 30.43 -33.43
C ILE A 414 40.05 29.01 -32.90
N SER A 415 40.30 28.89 -31.59
CA SER A 415 40.58 27.61 -30.96
C SER A 415 39.42 26.61 -31.11
N VAL A 416 39.74 25.32 -31.24
CA VAL A 416 38.78 24.20 -31.43
C VAL A 416 37.65 24.21 -30.42
N SER A 417 37.98 24.36 -29.13
CA SER A 417 36.95 24.40 -28.04
C SER A 417 35.98 25.57 -28.29
N ARG A 418 36.47 26.75 -28.66
CA ARG A 418 35.62 27.92 -28.94
C ARG A 418 34.76 27.70 -30.18
N ARG A 419 35.29 27.02 -31.24
CA ARG A 419 34.55 26.67 -32.45
C ARG A 419 33.39 25.72 -32.11
N ILE A 420 33.61 24.70 -31.27
CA ILE A 420 32.57 23.75 -30.86
C ILE A 420 31.54 24.45 -29.97
N PHE A 421 31.96 24.98 -28.83
CA PHE A 421 31.01 25.45 -27.81
C PHE A 421 30.36 26.79 -28.08
N ARG A 422 31.03 27.70 -28.83
CA ARG A 422 30.52 29.03 -29.08
C ARG A 422 29.96 29.25 -30.50
N HIS A 423 30.32 28.40 -31.46
CA HIS A 423 29.84 28.53 -32.83
C HIS A 423 28.95 27.36 -33.28
N LEU A 424 29.32 26.11 -33.01
CA LEU A 424 28.54 24.96 -33.47
C LEU A 424 27.36 24.61 -32.53
N ILE A 425 27.61 24.42 -31.24
CA ILE A 425 26.57 24.01 -30.28
C ILE A 425 25.39 25.00 -30.25
N PRO A 426 25.56 26.35 -30.25
CA PRO A 426 24.42 27.26 -30.28
C PRO A 426 23.49 27.08 -31.47
N ASN A 427 24.01 26.63 -32.61
CA ASN A 427 23.20 26.33 -33.79
C ASN A 427 22.46 24.97 -33.68
N VAL A 428 22.90 24.06 -32.81
CA VAL A 428 22.26 22.78 -32.52
C VAL A 428 21.17 22.94 -31.44
N ILE A 429 21.27 23.94 -30.56
CA ILE A 429 20.36 24.17 -29.43
C ILE A 429 18.88 24.14 -29.83
N PRO A 430 18.42 24.77 -30.93
CA PRO A 430 17.01 24.74 -31.32
C PRO A 430 16.47 23.31 -31.45
N GLN A 431 17.16 22.46 -32.17
CA GLN A 431 16.78 21.05 -32.38
C GLN A 431 16.94 20.25 -31.11
N LEU A 432 17.95 20.57 -30.29
CA LEU A 432 18.17 19.91 -28.99
C LEU A 432 17.02 20.19 -28.02
N ILE A 433 16.58 21.46 -27.90
CA ILE A 433 15.46 21.83 -27.02
C ILE A 433 14.20 21.06 -27.40
N VAL A 434 13.85 21.01 -28.69
CA VAL A 434 12.69 20.25 -29.18
C VAL A 434 12.80 18.78 -28.76
N ASN A 435 13.95 18.16 -29.02
CA ASN A 435 14.17 16.75 -28.71
C ASN A 435 14.12 16.47 -27.19
N CYS A 436 14.76 17.32 -26.38
CA CYS A 436 14.74 17.22 -24.92
C CYS A 436 13.32 17.38 -24.35
N THR A 437 12.54 18.34 -24.88
CA THR A 437 11.15 18.55 -24.42
C THR A 437 10.28 17.32 -24.68
N MET A 438 10.39 16.72 -25.86
CA MET A 438 9.67 15.47 -26.17
C MET A 438 10.18 14.29 -25.31
N SER A 439 11.48 14.26 -25.03
CA SER A 439 12.08 13.22 -24.18
C SER A 439 11.62 13.30 -22.73
N LEU A 440 11.22 14.46 -22.21
CA LEU A 440 10.66 14.60 -20.86
C LEU A 440 9.42 13.72 -20.68
N GLY A 441 8.49 13.76 -21.64
CA GLY A 441 7.27 12.93 -21.58
C GLY A 441 7.58 11.44 -21.53
N SER A 442 8.48 10.96 -22.41
CA SER A 442 8.87 9.54 -22.43
C SER A 442 9.65 9.11 -21.18
N THR A 443 10.48 9.99 -20.63
CA THR A 443 11.23 9.73 -19.39
C THR A 443 10.29 9.60 -18.18
N ILE A 444 9.29 10.47 -18.08
CA ILE A 444 8.28 10.42 -17.01
C ILE A 444 7.45 9.13 -17.11
N ILE A 445 7.07 8.68 -18.33
CA ILE A 445 6.39 7.40 -18.53
C ILE A 445 7.30 6.24 -18.08
N THR A 446 8.57 6.27 -18.42
CA THR A 446 9.53 5.23 -18.03
C THR A 446 9.69 5.17 -16.51
N GLU A 447 9.83 6.31 -15.83
CA GLU A 447 9.84 6.39 -14.36
C GLU A 447 8.55 5.81 -13.77
N ALA A 448 7.40 6.25 -14.28
CA ALA A 448 6.11 5.79 -13.81
C ALA A 448 5.94 4.28 -13.98
N THR A 449 6.40 3.72 -15.09
CA THR A 449 6.38 2.27 -15.34
C THR A 449 7.26 1.51 -14.33
N LEU A 450 8.48 1.98 -14.09
CA LEU A 450 9.39 1.39 -13.10
C LEU A 450 8.82 1.48 -11.68
N SER A 451 8.26 2.62 -11.33
CA SER A 451 7.62 2.85 -10.03
C SER A 451 6.36 2.01 -9.86
N PHE A 452 5.54 1.86 -10.91
CA PHE A 452 4.40 0.97 -10.94
C PHE A 452 4.79 -0.49 -10.70
N LEU A 453 5.91 -0.94 -11.27
CA LEU A 453 6.47 -2.27 -11.02
C LEU A 453 7.14 -2.41 -9.63
N GLY A 454 7.10 -1.38 -8.81
CA GLY A 454 7.72 -1.37 -7.47
C GLY A 454 9.23 -1.22 -7.47
N LEU A 455 9.83 -0.92 -8.62
CA LEU A 455 11.29 -0.80 -8.79
C LEU A 455 11.78 0.65 -8.83
N GLY A 456 10.87 1.61 -8.85
CA GLY A 456 11.15 3.04 -8.85
C GLY A 456 11.25 3.65 -7.46
N VAL A 457 10.51 4.75 -7.27
CA VAL A 457 10.43 5.49 -6.01
C VAL A 457 9.80 4.64 -4.91
N LYS A 458 10.38 4.66 -3.71
CA LYS A 458 9.93 3.89 -2.54
C LYS A 458 9.32 4.78 -1.47
N PHE A 459 8.49 4.17 -0.63
CA PHE A 459 7.99 4.79 0.60
C PHE A 459 9.16 5.39 1.42
N PRO A 460 8.99 6.57 2.04
CA PRO A 460 7.75 7.35 2.15
C PRO A 460 7.44 8.23 0.93
N PHE A 461 8.38 8.38 -0.02
CA PHE A 461 8.20 9.27 -1.17
C PHE A 461 7.11 8.77 -2.11
N ALA A 462 6.33 9.73 -2.63
CA ALA A 462 5.35 9.49 -3.67
C ALA A 462 5.93 9.82 -5.05
N SER A 463 5.51 9.06 -6.07
CA SER A 463 5.50 9.46 -7.49
C SER A 463 4.17 9.02 -8.08
N TRP A 464 3.76 9.60 -9.20
CA TRP A 464 2.50 9.17 -9.82
C TRP A 464 2.51 7.68 -10.18
N GLY A 465 3.69 7.15 -10.55
CA GLY A 465 3.86 5.73 -10.85
C GLY A 465 3.72 4.83 -9.62
N ASN A 466 4.32 5.19 -8.48
CA ASN A 466 4.23 4.34 -7.29
C ASN A 466 2.85 4.39 -6.61
N ILE A 467 2.13 5.50 -6.75
CA ILE A 467 0.73 5.59 -6.34
C ILE A 467 -0.12 4.57 -7.12
N MET A 468 0.13 4.44 -8.41
CA MET A 468 -0.57 3.47 -9.26
C MET A 468 -0.16 2.02 -9.00
N ASN A 469 0.93 1.74 -8.27
CA ASN A 469 1.37 0.37 -7.96
C ASN A 469 0.31 -0.42 -7.18
N ASP A 470 -0.52 0.23 -6.38
CA ASP A 470 -1.54 -0.40 -5.55
C ASP A 470 -2.62 -1.12 -6.36
N VAL A 471 -2.84 -0.73 -7.64
CA VAL A 471 -3.78 -1.41 -8.54
C VAL A 471 -3.29 -2.75 -9.08
N SER A 472 -2.06 -3.16 -8.76
CA SER A 472 -1.62 -4.54 -8.96
C SER A 472 -2.50 -5.53 -8.19
N ASN A 473 -3.17 -5.07 -7.12
CA ASN A 473 -4.26 -5.77 -6.46
C ASN A 473 -5.59 -5.47 -7.19
N SER A 474 -6.22 -6.49 -7.77
CA SER A 474 -7.48 -6.38 -8.51
C SER A 474 -8.61 -5.78 -7.67
N TYR A 475 -8.64 -6.02 -6.37
CA TYR A 475 -9.63 -5.44 -5.47
C TYR A 475 -9.47 -3.92 -5.36
N VAL A 476 -8.24 -3.43 -5.26
CA VAL A 476 -7.94 -1.98 -5.24
C VAL A 476 -8.35 -1.32 -6.55
N LEU A 477 -8.04 -1.98 -7.69
CA LEU A 477 -8.40 -1.50 -9.02
C LEU A 477 -9.91 -1.27 -9.18
N THR A 478 -10.73 -2.20 -8.67
CA THR A 478 -12.19 -2.17 -8.85
C THR A 478 -12.92 -1.34 -7.80
N SER A 479 -12.41 -1.30 -6.56
CA SER A 479 -13.12 -0.70 -5.42
C SER A 479 -12.69 0.73 -5.12
N TYR A 480 -11.42 1.10 -5.40
CA TYR A 480 -10.83 2.37 -4.97
C TYR A 480 -10.35 3.21 -6.16
N TRP A 481 -11.30 3.70 -6.97
CA TRP A 481 -11.03 4.52 -8.16
C TRP A 481 -10.17 5.78 -7.85
N PHE A 482 -10.32 6.35 -6.67
CA PHE A 482 -9.64 7.57 -6.23
C PHE A 482 -8.13 7.39 -6.02
N ILE A 483 -7.64 6.17 -5.94
CA ILE A 483 -6.19 5.87 -5.86
C ILE A 483 -5.51 6.07 -7.20
N TRP A 484 -6.05 5.53 -8.28
CA TRP A 484 -5.32 5.43 -9.54
C TRP A 484 -5.80 6.39 -10.64
N ILE A 485 -7.12 6.69 -10.70
CA ILE A 485 -7.65 7.58 -11.76
C ILE A 485 -7.00 8.97 -11.69
N PRO A 486 -6.93 9.65 -10.53
CA PRO A 486 -6.30 10.97 -10.45
C PRO A 486 -4.80 10.93 -10.80
N ALA A 487 -4.06 9.91 -10.36
CA ALA A 487 -2.65 9.76 -10.70
C ALA A 487 -2.44 9.52 -12.22
N GLY A 488 -3.27 8.67 -12.81
CA GLY A 488 -3.28 8.43 -14.25
C GLY A 488 -3.61 9.69 -15.06
N ILE A 489 -4.58 10.48 -14.63
CA ILE A 489 -4.92 11.76 -15.27
C ILE A 489 -3.76 12.74 -15.18
N CYS A 490 -3.13 12.90 -14.01
CA CYS A 490 -1.97 13.78 -13.84
C CYS A 490 -0.82 13.38 -14.77
N LEU A 491 -0.52 12.08 -14.83
CA LEU A 491 0.51 11.54 -15.73
C LEU A 491 0.17 11.82 -17.20
N MET A 492 -1.05 11.50 -17.62
CA MET A 492 -1.51 11.70 -18.99
C MET A 492 -1.44 13.17 -19.41
N LEU A 493 -1.97 14.08 -18.59
CA LEU A 493 -1.96 15.52 -18.88
C LEU A 493 -0.53 16.06 -18.98
N THR A 494 0.37 15.62 -18.10
CA THR A 494 1.76 16.05 -18.12
C THR A 494 2.46 15.61 -19.40
N VAL A 495 2.30 14.38 -19.81
CA VAL A 495 2.89 13.83 -21.05
C VAL A 495 2.33 14.53 -22.28
N LEU A 496 1.01 14.72 -22.35
CA LEU A 496 0.36 15.47 -23.42
C LEU A 496 0.88 16.91 -23.47
N GLY A 497 1.02 17.56 -22.30
CA GLY A 497 1.56 18.92 -22.21
C GLY A 497 2.97 19.02 -22.79
N PHE A 498 3.87 18.10 -22.44
CA PHE A 498 5.24 18.09 -22.99
C PHE A 498 5.24 17.81 -24.49
N ASN A 499 4.41 16.92 -25.00
CA ASN A 499 4.31 16.62 -26.42
C ASN A 499 3.81 17.86 -27.21
N PHE A 500 2.73 18.51 -26.75
CA PHE A 500 2.20 19.72 -27.41
C PHE A 500 3.19 20.88 -27.41
N VAL A 501 3.91 21.07 -26.29
CA VAL A 501 4.97 22.08 -26.21
C VAL A 501 6.15 21.73 -27.14
N GLY A 502 6.55 20.45 -27.16
CA GLY A 502 7.62 19.96 -28.05
C GLY A 502 7.29 20.14 -29.53
N ASP A 503 6.09 19.77 -29.95
CA ASP A 503 5.62 19.97 -31.32
C ASP A 503 5.52 21.49 -31.66
N GLY A 504 4.98 22.29 -30.74
CA GLY A 504 4.92 23.73 -30.91
C GLY A 504 6.30 24.41 -31.03
N LEU A 505 7.28 23.93 -30.27
CA LEU A 505 8.69 24.40 -30.40
C LEU A 505 9.29 23.98 -31.74
N ARG A 506 9.03 22.74 -32.17
CA ARG A 506 9.47 22.23 -33.46
C ARG A 506 8.97 23.12 -34.60
N ASP A 507 7.67 23.42 -34.60
CA ASP A 507 7.05 24.29 -35.60
C ASP A 507 7.62 25.73 -35.56
N ALA A 508 7.86 26.25 -34.36
CA ALA A 508 8.39 27.61 -34.17
C ALA A 508 9.83 27.75 -34.66
N PHE A 509 10.64 26.70 -34.54
CA PHE A 509 12.04 26.68 -35.02
C PHE A 509 12.17 26.33 -36.51
N ASP A 510 11.14 25.79 -37.16
CA ASP A 510 11.21 25.43 -38.58
C ASP A 510 11.22 26.72 -39.47
N PRO A 511 12.32 26.98 -40.23
CA PRO A 511 12.41 28.16 -41.08
C PRO A 511 11.48 28.09 -42.31
N LYS A 512 11.05 26.89 -42.69
CA LYS A 512 10.20 26.66 -43.89
C LYS A 512 8.74 26.99 -43.69
N MET A 513 8.27 27.08 -42.48
CA MET A 513 6.92 27.49 -42.14
C MET A 513 6.72 28.99 -42.32
N LYS A 514 6.73 29.45 -43.56
CA LYS A 514 6.28 30.80 -43.94
C LYS A 514 4.74 30.81 -43.95
N ARG A 515 4.11 31.13 -42.83
CA ARG A 515 2.73 31.62 -42.80
C ARG A 515 2.59 32.69 -41.72
#